data_19337bc9002da8099204c716f04fe5f4
#
_entry.id   19337bc9002da8099204c716f04fe5f4
#
_cell.length_a   1.000
_cell.length_b   1.000
_cell.length_c   1.000
_cell.angle_alpha   90.00
_cell.angle_beta   90.00
_cell.angle_gamma   90.00
#
_symmetry.space_group_name_H-M   'P 1'
#
loop_
_entity.id
_entity.type
_entity.pdbx_description
1 polymer ?
#
loop_
_entity_poly.entity_id
_entity_poly.type
_entity_poly.pdbx_seq_one_letter_code
_entity_poly.pdbx_strand_id
1 'polypeptide(L)'
;HCLLIDSENSYDVTSLDRFGIDTDRLILKQTNSIEEIGAIISNLTANLMTQYEKQLASDPDTEKPRLMIVIDSFGALTTTSGIDQVASGEAGKMNLTKQKYTAQFFRAVTTPLGQLDIPMILTNHVYVDQGSYVPTAKAAGGEALNYNASIIMMLSKAKLDGKDAISDKLKQESEDLGIEIQSSGCIVTCNPTKTRFAKPIKSKFYI
;
A
#
# COMPACT_ATOMS: atom_id res chain seq x y z
N HIS A 1 -14.54 6.58 -6.05
CA HIS A 1 -13.65 5.99 -7.06
C HIS A 1 -12.33 5.59 -6.43
N CYS A 2 -11.61 4.65 -7.06
CA CYS A 2 -10.28 4.24 -6.63
C CYS A 2 -9.32 4.26 -7.83
N LEU A 3 -8.15 4.87 -7.66
CA LEU A 3 -7.02 4.70 -8.56
C LEU A 3 -6.09 3.64 -7.93
N LEU A 4 -6.04 2.45 -8.53
CA LEU A 4 -5.13 1.38 -8.15
C LEU A 4 -3.93 1.38 -9.10
N ILE A 5 -2.76 1.62 -8.55
CA ILE A 5 -1.49 1.54 -9.27
C ILE A 5 -0.84 0.21 -8.89
N ASP A 6 -0.80 -0.69 -9.86
CA ASP A 6 -0.21 -2.02 -9.75
C ASP A 6 1.21 -2.01 -10.32
N SER A 7 2.20 -2.04 -9.45
CA SER A 7 3.61 -2.01 -9.84
C SER A 7 4.20 -3.40 -10.11
N GLU A 8 3.49 -4.45 -9.72
CA GLU A 8 3.95 -5.84 -9.83
C GLU A 8 3.19 -6.61 -10.91
N ASN A 9 2.24 -5.95 -11.58
CA ASN A 9 1.38 -6.54 -12.61
C ASN A 9 0.61 -7.78 -12.09
N SER A 10 0.11 -7.66 -10.86
CA SER A 10 -0.50 -8.77 -10.11
C SER A 10 -2.01 -8.83 -10.25
N TYR A 11 -2.65 -7.76 -10.73
CA TYR A 11 -4.10 -7.63 -10.80
C TYR A 11 -4.62 -7.65 -12.23
N ASP A 12 -5.70 -8.36 -12.41
CA ASP A 12 -6.59 -8.26 -13.57
C ASP A 12 -8.01 -7.92 -13.11
N VAL A 13 -8.81 -7.33 -14.01
CA VAL A 13 -10.16 -6.86 -13.69
C VAL A 13 -11.05 -8.02 -13.24
N THR A 14 -10.86 -9.22 -13.81
CA THR A 14 -11.67 -10.41 -13.47
C THR A 14 -11.39 -10.90 -12.04
N SER A 15 -10.13 -10.86 -11.61
CA SER A 15 -9.77 -11.23 -10.24
C SER A 15 -10.31 -10.22 -9.22
N LEU A 16 -10.28 -8.94 -9.54
CA LEU A 16 -10.81 -7.88 -8.68
C LEU A 16 -12.34 -7.98 -8.49
N ASP A 17 -13.07 -8.31 -9.56
CA ASP A 17 -14.52 -8.54 -9.50
C ASP A 17 -14.89 -9.72 -8.58
N ARG A 18 -14.09 -10.80 -8.57
CA ARG A 18 -14.26 -11.95 -7.65
C ARG A 18 -14.16 -11.56 -6.17
N PHE A 19 -13.41 -10.52 -5.84
CA PHE A 19 -13.34 -9.96 -4.49
C PHE A 19 -14.45 -8.97 -4.18
N GLY A 20 -15.43 -8.79 -5.08
CA GLY A 20 -16.57 -7.88 -4.90
C GLY A 20 -16.20 -6.41 -5.08
N ILE A 21 -15.11 -6.12 -5.79
CA ILE A 21 -14.70 -4.75 -6.09
C ILE A 21 -15.53 -4.23 -7.26
N ASP A 22 -16.16 -3.08 -7.05
CA ASP A 22 -16.90 -2.36 -8.10
C ASP A 22 -15.90 -1.82 -9.15
N THR A 23 -15.75 -2.57 -10.24
CA THR A 23 -14.79 -2.26 -11.31
C THR A 23 -15.16 -1.03 -12.12
N ASP A 24 -16.44 -0.60 -12.11
CA ASP A 24 -16.87 0.65 -12.76
C ASP A 24 -16.35 1.90 -12.02
N ARG A 25 -15.94 1.73 -10.78
CA ARG A 25 -15.33 2.79 -9.95
C ARG A 25 -13.84 2.65 -9.79
N LEU A 26 -13.23 1.70 -10.49
CA LEU A 26 -11.81 1.41 -10.41
C LEU A 26 -11.08 1.89 -11.66
N ILE A 27 -10.01 2.64 -11.47
CA ILE A 27 -9.02 2.94 -12.50
C ILE A 27 -7.79 2.12 -12.18
N LEU A 28 -7.53 1.07 -12.96
CA LEU A 28 -6.33 0.25 -12.84
C LEU A 28 -5.23 0.81 -13.76
N LYS A 29 -4.08 1.12 -13.19
CA LYS A 29 -2.90 1.53 -13.93
C LYS A 29 -1.70 0.65 -13.57
N GLN A 30 -1.14 -0.02 -14.56
CA GLN A 30 0.05 -0.86 -14.40
C GLN A 30 1.30 -0.06 -14.80
N THR A 31 2.14 0.23 -13.83
CA THR A 31 3.43 0.92 -14.03
C THR A 31 4.32 0.78 -12.80
N ASN A 32 5.62 0.67 -13.00
CA ASN A 32 6.62 0.64 -11.94
C ASN A 32 7.51 1.89 -11.89
N SER A 33 7.21 2.94 -12.68
CA SER A 33 7.98 4.18 -12.68
C SER A 33 7.44 5.19 -11.67
N ILE A 34 8.29 5.61 -10.72
CA ILE A 34 7.95 6.66 -9.73
C ILE A 34 7.59 7.97 -10.43
N GLU A 35 8.29 8.32 -11.50
CA GLU A 35 8.05 9.54 -12.25
C GLU A 35 6.70 9.53 -12.94
N GLU A 36 6.34 8.41 -13.57
CA GLU A 36 5.04 8.25 -14.22
C GLU A 36 3.89 8.33 -13.20
N ILE A 37 4.02 7.65 -12.07
CA ILE A 37 3.02 7.71 -11.00
C ILE A 37 2.87 9.12 -10.46
N GLY A 38 3.99 9.82 -10.22
CA GLY A 38 3.98 11.21 -9.79
C GLY A 38 3.27 12.12 -10.78
N ALA A 39 3.49 11.95 -12.07
CA ALA A 39 2.82 12.71 -13.12
C ALA A 39 1.32 12.41 -13.18
N ILE A 40 0.92 11.13 -13.08
CA ILE A 40 -0.49 10.71 -13.06
C ILE A 40 -1.23 11.38 -11.89
N ILE A 41 -0.69 11.25 -10.66
CA ILE A 41 -1.34 11.80 -9.46
C ILE A 41 -1.37 13.32 -9.51
N SER A 42 -0.29 13.98 -9.93
CA SER A 42 -0.24 15.44 -10.02
C SER A 42 -1.24 15.98 -11.05
N ASN A 43 -1.34 15.38 -12.23
CA ASN A 43 -2.30 15.80 -13.25
C ASN A 43 -3.75 15.54 -12.80
N LEU A 44 -4.00 14.38 -12.18
CA LEU A 44 -5.33 14.03 -11.66
C LEU A 44 -5.77 15.02 -10.59
N THR A 45 -4.92 15.31 -9.60
CA THR A 45 -5.25 16.24 -8.52
C THR A 45 -5.41 17.68 -9.01
N ALA A 46 -4.60 18.13 -9.97
CA ALA A 46 -4.75 19.45 -10.58
C ALA A 46 -6.09 19.61 -11.30
N ASN A 47 -6.50 18.60 -12.08
CA ASN A 47 -7.78 18.59 -12.77
C ASN A 47 -8.95 18.57 -11.78
N LEU A 48 -8.88 17.72 -10.75
CA LEU A 48 -9.91 17.65 -9.71
C LEU A 48 -10.02 18.95 -8.91
N MET A 49 -8.90 19.59 -8.60
CA MET A 49 -8.89 20.89 -7.92
C MET A 49 -9.58 21.96 -8.76
N THR A 50 -9.22 22.07 -10.05
CA THR A 50 -9.84 23.01 -10.98
C THR A 50 -11.36 22.80 -11.09
N GLN A 51 -11.81 21.55 -11.17
CA GLN A 51 -13.24 21.21 -11.23
C GLN A 51 -13.94 21.55 -9.92
N TYR A 52 -13.34 21.22 -8.79
CA TYR A 52 -13.88 21.50 -7.46
C TYR A 52 -14.02 23.01 -7.22
N GLU A 53 -12.99 23.78 -7.51
CA GLU A 53 -13.02 25.25 -7.37
C GLU A 53 -14.09 25.90 -8.25
N LYS A 54 -14.25 25.43 -9.48
CA LYS A 54 -15.31 25.90 -10.39
C LYS A 54 -16.71 25.59 -9.87
N GLN A 55 -16.92 24.39 -9.33
CA GLN A 55 -18.20 23.99 -8.76
C GLN A 55 -18.49 24.77 -7.47
N LEU A 56 -17.48 24.88 -6.59
CA LEU A 56 -17.58 25.62 -5.33
C LEU A 56 -17.94 27.11 -5.54
N ALA A 57 -17.46 27.73 -6.61
CA ALA A 57 -17.80 29.09 -6.99
C ALA A 57 -19.29 29.26 -7.37
N SER A 58 -19.94 28.20 -7.84
CA SER A 58 -21.35 28.16 -8.23
C SER A 58 -22.26 27.65 -7.12
N ASP A 59 -21.76 26.75 -6.28
CA ASP A 59 -22.45 26.10 -5.18
C ASP A 59 -21.51 25.96 -3.97
N PRO A 60 -21.70 26.77 -2.92
CA PRO A 60 -20.86 26.72 -1.70
C PRO A 60 -20.92 25.40 -0.93
N ASP A 61 -21.97 24.59 -1.15
CA ASP A 61 -22.14 23.28 -0.50
C ASP A 61 -21.51 22.12 -1.30
N THR A 62 -20.73 22.45 -2.34
CA THR A 62 -20.05 21.45 -3.17
C THR A 62 -19.13 20.55 -2.33
N GLU A 63 -19.37 19.25 -2.41
CA GLU A 63 -18.50 18.25 -1.77
C GLU A 63 -17.17 18.06 -2.52
N LYS A 64 -16.11 17.79 -1.78
CA LYS A 64 -14.82 17.40 -2.35
C LYS A 64 -14.93 16.07 -3.13
N PRO A 65 -14.06 15.85 -4.14
CA PRO A 65 -14.08 14.62 -4.91
C PRO A 65 -13.83 13.38 -4.05
N ARG A 66 -14.67 12.36 -4.19
CA ARG A 66 -14.54 11.10 -3.46
C ARG A 66 -13.64 10.15 -4.26
N LEU A 67 -12.34 10.21 -3.99
CA LEU A 67 -11.31 9.38 -4.60
C LEU A 67 -10.41 8.80 -3.52
N MET A 68 -9.90 7.58 -3.74
CA MET A 68 -8.81 6.97 -2.99
C MET A 68 -7.71 6.54 -3.97
N ILE A 69 -6.46 6.63 -3.56
CA ILE A 69 -5.32 6.14 -4.33
C ILE A 69 -4.68 4.97 -3.58
N VAL A 70 -4.43 3.88 -4.28
CA VAL A 70 -3.70 2.71 -3.76
C VAL A 70 -2.52 2.44 -4.66
N ILE A 71 -1.32 2.25 -4.08
CA ILE A 71 -0.11 1.84 -4.80
C ILE A 71 0.36 0.51 -4.22
N ASP A 72 0.32 -0.53 -5.03
CA ASP A 72 0.72 -1.89 -4.66
C ASP A 72 1.75 -2.43 -5.67
N SER A 73 3.00 -2.49 -5.28
CA SER A 73 3.66 -2.04 -4.05
C SER A 73 4.62 -0.87 -4.31
N PHE A 74 4.78 0.03 -3.33
CA PHE A 74 5.75 1.13 -3.44
C PHE A 74 7.20 0.60 -3.45
N GLY A 75 7.44 -0.53 -2.81
CA GLY A 75 8.76 -1.19 -2.78
C GLY A 75 9.27 -1.62 -4.14
N ALA A 76 8.37 -2.06 -5.03
CA ALA A 76 8.69 -2.52 -6.38
C ALA A 76 8.96 -1.39 -7.38
N LEU A 77 8.65 -0.13 -7.03
CA LEU A 77 8.86 0.99 -7.92
C LEU A 77 10.36 1.23 -8.21
N THR A 78 10.62 1.71 -9.40
CA THR A 78 11.94 2.12 -9.86
C THR A 78 11.87 3.51 -10.49
N THR A 79 13.01 4.03 -10.94
CA THR A 79 13.07 5.28 -11.69
C THR A 79 13.25 4.99 -13.18
N THR A 80 12.83 5.90 -14.05
CA THR A 80 13.05 5.77 -15.51
C THR A 80 14.52 5.54 -15.81
N SER A 81 15.42 6.30 -15.18
CA SER A 81 16.86 6.10 -15.32
C SER A 81 17.34 4.73 -14.81
N GLY A 82 16.67 4.16 -13.80
CA GLY A 82 16.95 2.82 -13.31
C GLY A 82 16.57 1.75 -14.33
N ILE A 83 15.46 1.92 -15.04
CA ILE A 83 15.03 1.02 -16.11
C ILE A 83 16.07 1.06 -17.25
N ASP A 84 16.50 2.25 -17.67
CA ASP A 84 17.50 2.43 -18.74
C ASP A 84 18.85 1.81 -18.37
N GLN A 85 19.29 1.93 -17.12
CA GLN A 85 20.53 1.32 -16.63
C GLN A 85 20.48 -0.21 -16.63
N VAL A 86 19.34 -0.80 -16.28
CA VAL A 86 19.16 -2.25 -16.37
C VAL A 86 19.21 -2.70 -17.84
N ALA A 87 18.54 -1.97 -18.71
CA ALA A 87 18.54 -2.26 -20.15
C ALA A 87 19.92 -2.15 -20.80
N SER A 88 20.78 -1.20 -20.34
CA SER A 88 22.15 -1.02 -20.81
C SER A 88 23.19 -1.92 -20.13
N GLY A 89 22.80 -2.68 -19.09
CA GLY A 89 23.73 -3.52 -18.32
C GLY A 89 24.59 -2.76 -17.30
N GLU A 90 24.33 -1.47 -17.05
CA GLU A 90 25.07 -0.61 -16.10
C GLU A 90 24.48 -0.62 -14.67
N ALA A 91 24.31 -1.76 -14.08
CA ALA A 91 23.71 -1.89 -12.74
C ALA A 91 24.70 -1.52 -11.62
N GLY A 92 24.67 -0.28 -11.10
CA GLY A 92 25.59 0.07 -10.00
C GLY A 92 25.24 1.30 -9.13
N LYS A 93 24.39 2.22 -9.59
CA LYS A 93 24.14 3.50 -8.89
C LYS A 93 22.68 3.73 -8.47
N MET A 94 21.85 2.67 -8.43
CA MET A 94 20.39 2.79 -8.33
C MET A 94 19.83 3.34 -7.01
N ASN A 95 20.46 3.10 -5.87
CA ASN A 95 19.80 3.34 -4.57
C ASN A 95 19.64 4.81 -4.19
N LEU A 96 20.65 5.66 -4.44
CA LEU A 96 20.58 7.09 -4.10
C LEU A 96 19.61 7.84 -5.00
N THR A 97 19.54 7.46 -6.28
CA THR A 97 18.62 8.05 -7.25
C THR A 97 17.17 7.75 -6.86
N LYS A 98 16.84 6.50 -6.55
CA LYS A 98 15.50 6.11 -6.09
C LYS A 98 15.07 6.90 -4.84
N GLN A 99 15.94 7.06 -3.84
CA GLN A 99 15.62 7.82 -2.62
C GLN A 99 15.32 9.29 -2.92
N LYS A 100 16.09 9.92 -3.83
CA LYS A 100 15.84 11.29 -4.26
C LYS A 100 14.48 11.44 -4.93
N TYR A 101 14.14 10.56 -5.87
CA TYR A 101 12.84 10.59 -6.56
C TYR A 101 11.69 10.27 -5.61
N THR A 102 11.86 9.36 -4.68
CA THR A 102 10.88 9.11 -3.61
C THR A 102 10.57 10.37 -2.80
N ALA A 103 11.61 11.11 -2.39
CA ALA A 103 11.41 12.35 -1.66
C ALA A 103 10.71 13.43 -2.49
N GLN A 104 11.05 13.54 -3.78
CA GLN A 104 10.41 14.46 -4.72
C GLN A 104 8.94 14.09 -4.95
N PHE A 105 8.64 12.81 -5.14
CA PHE A 105 7.30 12.29 -5.29
C PHE A 105 6.40 12.73 -4.13
N PHE A 106 6.80 12.45 -2.88
CA PHE A 106 5.98 12.85 -1.73
C PHE A 106 5.79 14.36 -1.61
N ARG A 107 6.81 15.15 -1.90
CA ARG A 107 6.70 16.62 -1.91
C ARG A 107 5.68 17.11 -2.93
N ALA A 108 5.62 16.47 -4.10
CA ALA A 108 4.71 16.85 -5.18
C ALA A 108 3.26 16.49 -4.87
N VAL A 109 3.00 15.28 -4.30
CA VAL A 109 1.64 14.76 -4.18
C VAL A 109 0.97 15.03 -2.83
N THR A 110 1.73 15.20 -1.73
CA THR A 110 1.14 15.27 -0.38
C THR A 110 0.22 16.48 -0.20
N THR A 111 0.62 17.65 -0.67
CA THR A 111 -0.19 18.89 -0.50
C THR A 111 -1.47 18.85 -1.31
N PRO A 112 -1.47 18.56 -2.63
CA PRO A 112 -2.71 18.47 -3.40
C PRO A 112 -3.67 17.39 -2.88
N LEU A 113 -3.16 16.22 -2.48
CA LEU A 113 -3.98 15.18 -1.90
C LEU A 113 -4.65 15.64 -0.58
N GLY A 114 -3.88 16.32 0.29
CA GLY A 114 -4.41 16.84 1.54
C GLY A 114 -5.47 17.93 1.33
N GLN A 115 -5.30 18.81 0.35
CA GLN A 115 -6.28 19.85 0.02
C GLN A 115 -7.62 19.27 -0.46
N LEU A 116 -7.58 18.16 -1.18
CA LEU A 116 -8.75 17.45 -1.71
C LEU A 116 -9.29 16.37 -0.78
N ASP A 117 -8.66 16.14 0.39
CA ASP A 117 -8.99 15.05 1.31
C ASP A 117 -8.94 13.65 0.65
N ILE A 118 -8.03 13.47 -0.30
CA ILE A 118 -7.83 12.20 -1.00
C ILE A 118 -6.86 11.33 -0.20
N PRO A 119 -7.31 10.20 0.38
CA PRO A 119 -6.42 9.27 1.05
C PRO A 119 -5.56 8.50 0.05
N MET A 120 -4.29 8.26 0.42
CA MET A 120 -3.36 7.43 -0.33
C MET A 120 -2.85 6.28 0.55
N ILE A 121 -3.01 5.06 0.09
CA ILE A 121 -2.54 3.83 0.73
C ILE A 121 -1.38 3.27 -0.09
N LEU A 122 -0.31 2.91 0.60
CA LEU A 122 0.86 2.30 -0.02
C LEU A 122 1.14 0.96 0.66
N THR A 123 1.25 -0.10 -0.10
CA THR A 123 1.88 -1.32 0.39
C THR A 123 3.39 -1.25 0.18
N ASN A 124 4.16 -1.94 1.02
CA ASN A 124 5.61 -1.91 0.90
C ASN A 124 6.25 -3.19 1.43
N HIS A 125 7.42 -3.52 0.91
CA HIS A 125 8.22 -4.63 1.39
C HIS A 125 9.09 -4.23 2.59
N VAL A 126 9.31 -5.20 3.45
CA VAL A 126 10.19 -5.09 4.62
C VAL A 126 11.40 -5.98 4.39
N TYR A 127 12.57 -5.47 4.65
CA TYR A 127 13.80 -6.23 4.68
C TYR A 127 14.47 -6.15 6.06
N VAL A 128 15.24 -7.18 6.39
CA VAL A 128 16.01 -7.21 7.62
C VAL A 128 17.37 -6.57 7.36
N ASP A 129 17.71 -5.52 8.11
CA ASP A 129 19.02 -4.89 8.05
C ASP A 129 20.04 -5.81 8.75
N GLN A 130 20.86 -6.48 7.93
CA GLN A 130 21.90 -7.40 8.41
C GLN A 130 23.15 -6.67 8.94
N GLY A 131 23.29 -5.37 8.69
CA GLY A 131 24.42 -4.55 9.17
C GLY A 131 24.25 -4.06 10.61
N SER A 132 23.09 -4.28 11.22
CA SER A 132 22.80 -3.89 12.59
C SER A 132 23.10 -5.02 13.58
N TYR A 133 23.68 -4.71 14.73
CA TYR A 133 23.96 -5.69 15.79
C TYR A 133 22.67 -6.42 16.27
N VAL A 134 21.55 -5.75 16.20
CA VAL A 134 20.21 -6.34 16.36
C VAL A 134 19.48 -6.26 15.03
N PRO A 135 19.08 -7.39 14.41
CA PRO A 135 18.33 -7.37 13.16
C PRO A 135 17.04 -6.55 13.30
N THR A 136 16.95 -5.46 12.56
CA THR A 136 15.78 -4.59 12.56
C THR A 136 15.10 -4.64 11.20
N ALA A 137 13.77 -4.72 11.22
CA ALA A 137 12.95 -4.67 10.01
C ALA A 137 12.85 -3.22 9.51
N LYS A 138 13.28 -2.99 8.27
CA LYS A 138 13.20 -1.68 7.60
C LYS A 138 12.31 -1.75 6.38
N ALA A 139 11.52 -0.70 6.16
CA ALA A 139 10.72 -0.56 4.94
C ALA A 139 11.61 -0.17 3.75
N ALA A 140 11.34 -0.74 2.58
CA ALA A 140 11.99 -0.32 1.34
C ALA A 140 11.62 1.13 0.99
N GLY A 141 12.49 1.87 0.30
CA GLY A 141 12.22 3.24 -0.18
C GLY A 141 12.76 4.37 0.71
N GLY A 142 13.42 4.05 1.83
CA GLY A 142 14.16 5.00 2.65
C GLY A 142 13.28 5.86 3.57
N GLU A 143 13.90 6.82 4.25
CA GLU A 143 13.30 7.64 5.30
C GLU A 143 12.17 8.57 4.82
N ALA A 144 12.10 8.90 3.53
CA ALA A 144 11.06 9.77 2.98
C ALA A 144 9.65 9.19 3.21
N LEU A 145 9.48 7.87 3.14
CA LEU A 145 8.24 7.18 3.49
C LEU A 145 7.88 7.40 4.95
N ASN A 146 8.85 7.21 5.85
CA ASN A 146 8.66 7.36 7.28
C ASN A 146 8.23 8.78 7.67
N TYR A 147 8.80 9.80 7.02
CA TYR A 147 8.46 11.19 7.33
C TYR A 147 7.07 11.58 6.81
N ASN A 148 6.70 11.15 5.61
CA ASN A 148 5.46 11.59 4.96
C ASN A 148 4.23 10.78 5.40
N ALA A 149 4.36 9.50 5.70
CA ALA A 149 3.23 8.67 6.15
C ALA A 149 2.60 9.22 7.45
N SER A 150 1.28 9.28 7.49
CA SER A 150 0.52 9.60 8.69
C SER A 150 0.38 8.40 9.62
N ILE A 151 0.27 7.22 9.03
CA ILE A 151 0.20 5.93 9.74
C ILE A 151 1.14 4.95 9.04
N ILE A 152 1.92 4.20 9.81
CA ILE A 152 2.72 3.07 9.31
C ILE A 152 2.34 1.85 10.12
N MET A 153 1.87 0.80 9.42
CA MET A 153 1.49 -0.47 10.00
C MET A 153 2.45 -1.55 9.53
N MET A 154 3.15 -2.19 10.46
CA MET A 154 3.97 -3.36 10.18
C MET A 154 3.12 -4.61 10.39
N LEU A 155 3.00 -5.42 9.34
CA LEU A 155 2.26 -6.68 9.36
C LEU A 155 3.25 -7.84 9.48
N SER A 156 2.98 -8.76 10.38
CA SER A 156 3.71 -10.02 10.47
C SER A 156 2.74 -11.19 10.50
N LYS A 157 3.12 -12.27 9.80
CA LYS A 157 2.30 -13.46 9.64
C LYS A 157 2.94 -14.62 10.41
N ALA A 158 2.14 -15.32 11.21
CA ALA A 158 2.50 -16.59 11.84
C ALA A 158 1.50 -17.66 11.44
N LYS A 159 1.95 -18.92 11.31
CA LYS A 159 1.02 -20.04 11.14
C LYS A 159 0.15 -20.15 12.39
N LEU A 160 -1.12 -20.47 12.20
CA LEU A 160 -1.95 -20.98 13.28
C LEU A 160 -1.40 -22.34 13.70
N ASP A 161 -1.00 -22.47 14.96
CA ASP A 161 -0.69 -23.78 15.52
C ASP A 161 -2.02 -24.53 15.70
N GLY A 162 -2.08 -25.81 15.32
CA GLY A 162 -3.33 -26.58 15.27
C GLY A 162 -4.13 -26.64 16.59
N LYS A 163 -3.52 -26.23 17.69
CA LYS A 163 -4.16 -26.07 19.01
C LYS A 163 -4.97 -24.78 19.14
N ASP A 164 -4.59 -23.71 18.43
CA ASP A 164 -5.23 -22.40 18.55
C ASP A 164 -6.26 -22.12 17.44
N ALA A 165 -6.25 -22.95 16.40
CA ALA A 165 -7.03 -22.75 15.19
C ALA A 165 -8.46 -23.30 15.24
N ILE A 166 -8.73 -24.19 16.16
CA ILE A 166 -9.99 -24.94 16.19
C ILE A 166 -10.60 -24.79 17.58
N SER A 167 -11.83 -24.30 17.66
CA SER A 167 -12.56 -24.27 18.93
C SER A 167 -12.72 -25.69 19.47
N ASP A 168 -12.70 -25.86 20.80
CA ASP A 168 -12.83 -27.18 21.43
C ASP A 168 -14.10 -27.92 21.00
N LYS A 169 -15.16 -27.18 20.64
CA LYS A 169 -16.41 -27.74 20.10
C LYS A 169 -16.18 -28.36 18.69
N LEU A 170 -15.45 -27.71 17.82
CA LEU A 170 -15.15 -28.25 16.50
C LEU A 170 -14.18 -29.44 16.55
N LYS A 171 -13.26 -29.47 17.53
CA LYS A 171 -12.40 -30.64 17.78
C LYS A 171 -13.23 -31.86 18.16
N GLN A 172 -14.19 -31.69 19.08
CA GLN A 172 -15.04 -32.76 19.53
C GLN A 172 -15.95 -33.28 18.42
N GLU A 173 -16.56 -32.38 17.64
CA GLU A 173 -17.36 -32.78 16.47
C GLU A 173 -16.54 -33.51 15.40
N SER A 174 -15.26 -33.16 15.20
CA SER A 174 -14.39 -33.84 14.24
C SER A 174 -13.95 -35.22 14.73
N GLU A 175 -13.66 -35.38 16.02
CA GLU A 175 -13.35 -36.66 16.62
C GLU A 175 -14.54 -37.62 16.55
N ASP A 176 -15.76 -37.13 16.81
CA ASP A 176 -17.01 -37.88 16.73
C ASP A 176 -17.33 -38.34 15.29
N LEU A 177 -16.90 -37.57 14.28
CA LEU A 177 -17.11 -37.86 12.87
C LEU A 177 -15.93 -38.61 12.22
N GLY A 178 -14.81 -38.82 12.93
CA GLY A 178 -13.60 -39.44 12.41
C GLY A 178 -12.93 -38.63 11.27
N ILE A 179 -13.15 -37.31 11.26
CA ILE A 179 -12.62 -36.38 10.24
C ILE A 179 -11.43 -35.63 10.84
N GLU A 180 -10.27 -35.73 10.20
CA GLU A 180 -9.12 -34.90 10.54
C GLU A 180 -9.29 -33.46 10.00
N ILE A 181 -9.52 -32.51 10.90
CA ILE A 181 -9.60 -31.09 10.52
C ILE A 181 -8.16 -30.56 10.39
N GLN A 182 -7.74 -30.28 9.16
CA GLN A 182 -6.51 -29.53 8.91
C GLN A 182 -6.81 -28.04 9.04
N SER A 183 -6.22 -27.39 10.05
CA SER A 183 -6.30 -25.93 10.16
C SER A 183 -5.43 -25.28 9.09
N SER A 184 -6.07 -24.69 8.09
CA SER A 184 -5.40 -23.81 7.12
C SER A 184 -5.71 -22.37 7.46
N GLY A 185 -4.79 -21.70 8.10
CA GLY A 185 -4.98 -20.29 8.44
C GLY A 185 -3.70 -19.66 8.99
N CYS A 186 -3.74 -18.37 9.18
CA CYS A 186 -2.63 -17.66 9.80
C CYS A 186 -3.13 -16.54 10.73
N ILE A 187 -2.30 -16.22 11.72
CA ILE A 187 -2.47 -15.05 12.56
C ILE A 187 -1.67 -13.93 11.94
N VAL A 188 -2.33 -12.83 11.62
CA VAL A 188 -1.67 -11.60 11.21
C VAL A 188 -1.63 -10.65 12.40
N THR A 189 -0.43 -10.25 12.78
CA THR A 189 -0.21 -9.21 13.79
C THR A 189 0.02 -7.89 13.08
N CYS A 190 -0.83 -6.91 13.37
CA CYS A 190 -0.68 -5.52 12.93
C CYS A 190 -0.04 -4.72 14.07
N ASN A 191 1.15 -4.18 13.83
CA ASN A 191 1.90 -3.35 14.76
C ASN A 191 2.08 -1.95 14.17
N PRO A 192 1.28 -0.94 14.58
CA PRO A 192 1.49 0.43 14.16
C PRO A 192 2.82 0.94 14.72
N THR A 193 3.75 1.29 13.84
CA THR A 193 5.07 1.84 14.22
C THR A 193 5.08 3.35 14.20
N LYS A 194 4.12 3.95 13.47
CA LYS A 194 3.89 5.39 13.45
C LYS A 194 2.39 5.68 13.36
N THR A 195 1.94 6.67 14.08
CA THR A 195 0.62 7.31 13.93
C THR A 195 0.71 8.76 14.37
N ARG A 196 0.02 9.65 13.63
CA ARG A 196 -0.10 11.08 13.97
C ARG A 196 -1.37 11.38 14.77
N PHE A 197 -2.31 10.45 14.85
CA PHE A 197 -3.67 10.73 15.33
C PHE A 197 -3.97 10.16 16.72
N ALA A 198 -3.40 9.01 17.05
CA ALA A 198 -3.71 8.32 18.29
C ALA A 198 -2.52 7.48 18.78
N LYS A 199 -2.60 7.01 20.02
CA LYS A 199 -1.61 6.05 20.54
C LYS A 199 -1.66 4.76 19.71
N PRO A 200 -0.51 4.24 19.25
CA PRO A 200 -0.47 3.01 18.48
C PRO A 200 -0.93 1.82 19.34
N ILE A 201 -1.88 1.06 18.82
CA ILE A 201 -2.41 -0.15 19.48
C ILE A 201 -2.13 -1.34 18.57
N LYS A 202 -1.37 -2.31 19.10
CA LYS A 202 -1.10 -3.56 18.40
C LYS A 202 -2.37 -4.42 18.39
N SER A 203 -2.72 -4.96 17.23
CA SER A 203 -3.87 -5.82 17.04
C SER A 203 -3.48 -7.13 16.33
N LYS A 204 -4.31 -8.15 16.47
CA LYS A 204 -4.17 -9.43 15.79
C LYS A 204 -5.49 -9.79 15.13
N PHE A 205 -5.43 -10.41 13.96
CA PHE A 205 -6.59 -10.96 13.29
C PHE A 205 -6.23 -12.28 12.59
N TYR A 206 -7.22 -13.08 12.29
CA TYR A 206 -7.08 -14.41 11.70
C TYR A 206 -7.49 -14.34 10.23
N ILE A 207 -6.75 -15.06 9.38
CA ILE A 207 -7.05 -15.22 7.96
C ILE A 207 -7.05 -16.70 7.63
#